data_ad526f1546c5c00374d723d6a323a7dc
#
_entry.id   ad526f1546c5c00374d723d6a323a7dc
#
_cell.length_a   1.000
_cell.length_b   1.000
_cell.length_c   1.000
_cell.angle_alpha   90.00
_cell.angle_beta   90.00
_cell.angle_gamma   90.00
#
_symmetry.space_group_name_H-M   'P 1'
#
loop_
_entity.id
_entity.type
_entity.pdbx_description
1 polymer ?
#
loop_
_entity_poly.entity_id
_entity_poly.type
_entity_poly.pdbx_seq_one_letter_code
_entity_poly.pdbx_strand_id
1 'polypeptide(L)'
;MAEISLSRERLCELLEVDTEKGIFTWRNTMGGKAKKGQQAGSKQKVGYILMRLDQKDYYAHRLMWLYVYGAIPLLQIDHINRNKEDNRPVNLRLATQKQNSENIFRPKQNTSGFRGVRFEARLKSKPWSACITNNYKHIHLGYYATMEEAIIARQKAEDELFTHHIRQ
;
A
#
# COMPACT_ATOMS: atom_id res chain seq x y z
N MET A 1 -5.30 0.50 32.02
CA MET A 1 -4.50 1.72 31.74
C MET A 1 -4.70 2.05 30.28
N ALA A 2 -5.21 3.25 29.97
CA ALA A 2 -5.40 3.67 28.59
C ALA A 2 -4.02 3.68 27.89
N GLU A 3 -3.92 3.00 26.78
CA GLU A 3 -2.74 3.01 25.95
C GLU A 3 -2.54 4.44 25.44
N ILE A 4 -1.53 5.15 25.97
CA ILE A 4 -1.24 6.53 25.54
C ILE A 4 -0.84 6.44 24.08
N SER A 5 -1.77 6.70 23.19
CA SER A 5 -1.48 6.84 21.75
C SER A 5 -0.74 8.18 21.57
N LEU A 6 0.25 8.22 20.68
CA LEU A 6 0.98 9.44 20.33
C LEU A 6 -0.03 10.52 19.91
N SER A 7 0.03 11.70 20.53
CA SER A 7 -0.78 12.84 20.12
C SER A 7 -0.12 13.59 18.93
N ARG A 8 -0.91 14.39 18.20
CA ARG A 8 -0.41 15.24 17.12
C ARG A 8 0.57 16.27 17.66
N GLU A 9 0.29 16.87 18.81
CA GLU A 9 1.14 17.84 19.49
C GLU A 9 2.50 17.23 19.79
N ARG A 10 2.49 16.02 20.40
CA ARG A 10 3.72 15.30 20.72
C ARG A 10 4.52 14.94 19.49
N LEU A 11 3.86 14.53 18.41
CA LEU A 11 4.51 14.32 17.11
C LEU A 11 5.22 15.58 16.62
N CYS A 12 4.55 16.75 16.69
CA CYS A 12 5.10 18.03 16.26
C CYS A 12 6.23 18.55 17.15
N GLU A 13 6.27 18.17 18.44
CA GLU A 13 7.42 18.47 19.32
C GLU A 13 8.68 17.71 18.89
N LEU A 14 8.52 16.46 18.48
CA LEU A 14 9.64 15.57 18.13
C LEU A 14 10.12 15.78 16.69
N LEU A 15 9.19 15.99 15.76
CA LEU A 15 9.44 15.95 14.32
C LEU A 15 8.89 17.19 13.61
N GLU A 16 9.61 17.64 12.61
CA GLU A 16 9.13 18.50 11.55
C GLU A 16 8.56 17.63 10.42
N VAL A 17 7.41 18.02 9.87
CA VAL A 17 6.68 17.23 8.88
C VAL A 17 6.61 18.01 7.58
N ASP A 18 7.16 17.43 6.51
CA ASP A 18 7.03 17.91 5.14
C ASP A 18 5.97 17.05 4.42
N THR A 19 4.78 17.60 4.26
CA THR A 19 3.65 16.90 3.61
C THR A 19 3.81 16.80 2.09
N GLU A 20 4.56 17.72 1.46
CA GLU A 20 4.80 17.69 0.02
C GLU A 20 5.74 16.56 -0.37
N LYS A 21 6.75 16.32 0.45
CA LYS A 21 7.70 15.21 0.26
C LYS A 21 7.27 13.91 0.97
N GLY A 22 6.35 13.99 1.93
CA GLY A 22 5.93 12.83 2.73
C GLY A 22 7.00 12.34 3.72
N ILE A 23 7.84 13.26 4.23
CA ILE A 23 8.97 12.94 5.11
C ILE A 23 8.87 13.62 6.46
N PHE A 24 9.64 13.11 7.41
CA PHE A 24 9.78 13.61 8.78
C PHE A 24 11.24 13.90 9.08
N THR A 25 11.51 14.98 9.81
CA THR A 25 12.86 15.43 10.19
C THR A 25 12.92 15.64 11.70
N TRP A 26 13.99 15.19 12.34
CA TRP A 26 14.16 15.36 13.78
C TRP A 26 14.34 16.84 14.16
N ARG A 27 13.48 17.34 15.06
CA ARG A 27 13.65 18.69 15.62
C ARG A 27 14.78 18.80 16.62
N ASN A 28 15.03 17.71 17.35
CA ASN A 28 16.04 17.63 18.39
C ASN A 28 16.89 16.37 18.22
N THR A 29 18.11 16.41 18.78
CA THR A 29 18.95 15.21 18.87
C THR A 29 18.46 14.33 20.02
N MET A 30 17.98 13.13 19.69
CA MET A 30 17.47 12.14 20.66
C MET A 30 18.50 11.04 20.98
N GLY A 31 19.65 11.03 20.29
CA GLY A 31 20.71 10.06 20.43
C GLY A 31 20.88 9.16 19.21
N GLY A 32 22.05 8.53 19.08
CA GLY A 32 22.37 7.62 17.99
C GLY A 32 22.18 8.24 16.60
N LYS A 33 21.31 7.65 15.79
CA LYS A 33 20.99 8.13 14.44
C LYS A 33 19.94 9.24 14.42
N ALA A 34 19.27 9.51 15.54
CA ALA A 34 18.23 10.52 15.65
C ALA A 34 18.87 11.90 15.96
N LYS A 35 19.43 12.55 14.96
CA LYS A 35 20.09 13.87 15.09
C LYS A 35 19.22 14.96 14.51
N LYS A 36 19.20 16.13 15.16
CA LYS A 36 18.49 17.33 14.67
C LYS A 36 18.81 17.59 13.20
N GLY A 37 17.76 17.86 12.40
CA GLY A 37 17.85 18.14 10.97
C GLY A 37 18.02 16.90 10.08
N GLN A 38 18.19 15.69 10.64
CA GLN A 38 18.23 14.48 9.85
C GLN A 38 16.83 13.89 9.63
N GLN A 39 16.62 13.26 8.48
CA GLN A 39 15.38 12.56 8.18
C GLN A 39 15.16 11.44 9.18
N ALA A 40 13.95 11.37 9.73
CA ALA A 40 13.53 10.34 10.66
C ALA A 40 13.01 9.10 9.93
N GLY A 41 13.22 7.94 10.57
CA GLY A 41 12.72 6.66 10.09
C GLY A 41 13.74 5.82 9.36
N SER A 42 13.44 4.53 9.29
CA SER A 42 14.24 3.53 8.59
C SER A 42 13.35 2.64 7.72
N LYS A 43 13.82 2.33 6.51
CA LYS A 43 13.13 1.43 5.60
C LYS A 43 13.19 -0.01 6.12
N GLN A 44 12.04 -0.64 6.24
CA GLN A 44 11.90 -2.03 6.63
C GLN A 44 11.99 -2.96 5.41
N LYS A 45 12.30 -4.24 5.63
CA LYS A 45 12.37 -5.27 4.55
C LYS A 45 11.07 -5.34 3.72
N VAL A 46 9.92 -5.05 4.34
CA VAL A 46 8.61 -5.02 3.69
C VAL A 46 8.32 -3.71 2.93
N GLY A 47 9.26 -2.76 2.92
CA GLY A 47 9.22 -1.51 2.17
C GLY A 47 8.65 -0.31 2.91
N TYR A 48 8.03 -0.47 4.08
CA TYR A 48 7.52 0.64 4.88
C TYR A 48 8.63 1.38 5.61
N ILE A 49 8.42 2.68 5.87
CA ILE A 49 9.27 3.48 6.76
C ILE A 49 8.75 3.36 8.19
N LEU A 50 9.62 2.99 9.12
CA LEU A 50 9.33 2.84 10.55
C LEU A 50 10.12 3.88 11.34
N MET A 51 9.49 4.47 12.35
CA MET A 51 10.10 5.40 13.32
C MET A 51 9.80 4.95 14.73
N ARG A 52 10.79 5.08 15.61
CA ARG A 52 10.62 4.83 17.04
C ARG A 52 10.50 6.16 17.78
N LEU A 53 9.33 6.42 18.35
CA LEU A 53 8.98 7.61 19.10
C LEU A 53 8.50 7.21 20.50
N ASP A 54 9.03 7.83 21.54
CA ASP A 54 8.65 7.56 22.94
C ASP A 54 8.59 6.04 23.25
N GLN A 55 9.62 5.31 22.81
CA GLN A 55 9.81 3.85 22.96
C GLN A 55 8.80 2.96 22.21
N LYS A 56 7.93 3.52 21.37
CA LYS A 56 6.99 2.78 20.52
C LYS A 56 7.34 2.94 19.04
N ASP A 57 7.04 1.91 18.28
CA ASP A 57 7.29 1.87 16.83
C ASP A 57 6.04 2.31 16.05
N TYR A 58 6.22 3.25 15.13
CA TYR A 58 5.15 3.79 14.29
C TYR A 58 5.56 3.79 12.82
N TYR A 59 4.64 3.41 11.96
CA TYR A 59 4.82 3.55 10.51
C TYR A 59 4.62 5.00 10.07
N ALA A 60 5.45 5.49 9.15
CA ALA A 60 5.42 6.86 8.64
C ALA A 60 4.05 7.28 8.08
N HIS A 61 3.40 6.42 7.28
CA HIS A 61 2.06 6.71 6.74
C HIS A 61 1.01 6.90 7.84
N ARG A 62 1.13 6.20 8.98
CA ARG A 62 0.21 6.38 10.12
C ARG A 62 0.47 7.69 10.86
N LEU A 63 1.76 8.08 10.99
CA LEU A 63 2.15 9.38 11.57
C LEU A 63 1.75 10.54 10.66
N MET A 64 1.86 10.38 9.34
CA MET A 64 1.39 11.38 8.38
C MET A 64 -0.12 11.56 8.49
N TRP A 65 -0.86 10.46 8.62
CA TRP A 65 -2.30 10.49 8.84
C TRP A 65 -2.67 11.21 10.15
N LEU A 66 -1.98 10.88 11.25
CA LEU A 66 -2.13 11.56 12.53
C LEU A 66 -1.87 13.07 12.41
N TYR A 67 -0.81 13.46 11.71
CA TYR A 67 -0.47 14.85 11.50
C TYR A 67 -1.56 15.62 10.75
N VAL A 68 -2.08 15.07 9.66
CA VAL A 68 -3.06 15.74 8.79
C VAL A 68 -4.46 15.72 9.40
N TYR A 69 -4.90 14.57 9.91
CA TYR A 69 -6.29 14.34 10.32
C TYR A 69 -6.50 14.31 11.84
N GLY A 70 -5.44 14.43 12.63
CA GLY A 70 -5.53 14.53 14.10
C GLY A 70 -5.69 13.21 14.86
N ALA A 71 -5.89 12.09 14.16
CA ALA A 71 -6.04 10.78 14.80
C ALA A 71 -5.45 9.64 13.94
N ILE A 72 -4.98 8.59 14.60
CA ILE A 72 -4.56 7.35 13.92
C ILE A 72 -5.84 6.52 13.65
N PRO A 73 -6.14 6.17 12.39
CA PRO A 73 -7.37 5.48 12.06
C PRO A 73 -7.35 4.01 12.50
N LEU A 74 -8.53 3.46 12.77
CA LEU A 74 -8.72 2.01 12.99
C LEU A 74 -8.59 1.21 11.69
N LEU A 75 -9.00 1.81 10.57
CA LEU A 75 -8.85 1.22 9.23
C LEU A 75 -7.38 1.17 8.82
N GLN A 76 -7.10 0.34 7.83
CA GLN A 76 -5.79 0.31 7.19
C GLN A 76 -5.59 1.58 6.35
N ILE A 77 -4.34 1.99 6.20
CA ILE A 77 -3.95 3.03 5.27
C ILE A 77 -3.25 2.35 4.09
N ASP A 78 -3.77 2.56 2.89
CA ASP A 78 -3.23 2.05 1.64
C ASP A 78 -2.45 3.14 0.90
N HIS A 79 -1.35 2.75 0.24
CA HIS A 79 -0.58 3.61 -0.66
C HIS A 79 -1.16 3.47 -2.07
N ILE A 80 -1.80 4.51 -2.59
CA ILE A 80 -2.49 4.50 -3.89
C ILE A 80 -1.54 4.02 -4.98
N ASN A 81 -0.34 4.58 -5.07
CA ASN A 81 0.67 4.23 -6.08
C ASN A 81 1.47 2.94 -5.77
N ARG A 82 1.13 2.20 -4.70
CA ARG A 82 1.84 0.98 -4.22
C ARG A 82 3.27 1.21 -3.74
N ASN A 83 3.78 2.44 -3.77
CA ASN A 83 5.09 2.79 -3.22
C ASN A 83 4.96 3.08 -1.71
N LYS A 84 5.38 2.15 -0.88
CA LYS A 84 5.29 2.20 0.59
C LYS A 84 6.21 3.24 1.24
N GLU A 85 7.10 3.85 0.47
CA GLU A 85 7.98 4.93 0.90
C GLU A 85 7.37 6.31 0.64
N ASP A 86 6.39 6.40 -0.25
CA ASP A 86 5.71 7.64 -0.60
C ASP A 86 4.56 7.92 0.37
N ASN A 87 4.90 8.58 1.48
CA ASN A 87 3.95 8.89 2.55
C ASN A 87 3.27 10.26 2.40
N ARG A 88 3.30 10.86 1.21
CA ARG A 88 2.55 12.09 0.94
C ARG A 88 1.05 11.86 1.15
N PRO A 89 0.33 12.80 1.80
CA PRO A 89 -1.10 12.65 2.07
C PRO A 89 -1.93 12.32 0.83
N VAL A 90 -1.61 12.92 -0.32
CA VAL A 90 -2.29 12.68 -1.61
C VAL A 90 -2.16 11.24 -2.11
N ASN A 91 -1.16 10.49 -1.63
CA ASN A 91 -0.93 9.09 -1.95
C ASN A 91 -1.51 8.11 -0.91
N LEU A 92 -2.09 8.62 0.16
CA LEU A 92 -2.62 7.80 1.25
C LEU A 92 -4.16 7.82 1.22
N ARG A 93 -4.76 6.65 1.43
CA ARG A 93 -6.21 6.51 1.56
C ARG A 93 -6.56 5.48 2.62
N LEU A 94 -7.73 5.62 3.24
CA LEU A 94 -8.28 4.58 4.10
C LEU A 94 -8.75 3.40 3.25
N ALA A 95 -8.50 2.21 3.73
CA ALA A 95 -8.90 0.99 3.06
C ALA A 95 -9.29 -0.10 4.08
N THR A 96 -10.31 -0.85 3.73
CA THR A 96 -10.58 -2.13 4.39
C THR A 96 -9.54 -3.16 3.96
N GLN A 97 -9.46 -4.29 4.66
CA GLN A 97 -8.58 -5.41 4.28
C GLN A 97 -8.83 -5.86 2.83
N LYS A 98 -10.10 -5.91 2.42
CA LYS A 98 -10.49 -6.25 1.04
C LYS A 98 -9.90 -5.23 0.05
N GLN A 99 -10.19 -3.95 0.23
CA GLN A 99 -9.74 -2.86 -0.63
C GLN A 99 -8.21 -2.79 -0.74
N ASN A 100 -7.51 -2.97 0.38
CA ASN A 100 -6.05 -3.03 0.37
C ASN A 100 -5.54 -4.23 -0.45
N SER A 101 -6.22 -5.39 -0.40
CA SER A 101 -5.88 -6.56 -1.22
C SER A 101 -6.12 -6.36 -2.71
N GLU A 102 -7.05 -5.49 -3.10
CA GLU A 102 -7.31 -5.13 -4.51
C GLU A 102 -6.10 -4.40 -5.12
N ASN A 103 -5.42 -3.56 -4.33
CA ASN A 103 -4.26 -2.78 -4.78
C ASN A 103 -2.92 -3.54 -4.77
N ILE A 104 -2.89 -4.81 -4.35
CA ILE A 104 -1.64 -5.59 -4.32
C ILE A 104 -1.18 -5.97 -5.72
N PHE A 105 0.08 -5.64 -6.04
CA PHE A 105 0.78 -6.15 -7.22
C PHE A 105 1.55 -7.44 -6.86
N ARG A 106 1.31 -8.56 -7.57
CA ARG A 106 1.98 -9.85 -7.35
C ARG A 106 2.64 -10.37 -8.62
N PRO A 107 3.81 -9.85 -9.03
CA PRO A 107 4.46 -10.30 -10.26
C PRO A 107 5.30 -11.58 -10.14
N LYS A 108 5.84 -11.90 -8.96
CA LYS A 108 6.97 -12.86 -8.82
C LYS A 108 6.66 -14.34 -9.09
N GLN A 109 5.41 -14.76 -9.21
CA GLN A 109 5.03 -16.17 -9.44
C GLN A 109 4.10 -16.38 -10.64
N ASN A 110 3.88 -15.34 -11.43
CA ASN A 110 2.98 -15.40 -12.57
C ASN A 110 3.78 -15.30 -13.87
N THR A 111 3.80 -16.38 -14.64
CA THR A 111 4.53 -16.46 -15.93
C THR A 111 4.02 -15.47 -16.98
N SER A 112 2.77 -14.99 -16.88
CA SER A 112 2.22 -13.95 -17.76
C SER A 112 2.63 -12.53 -17.39
N GLY A 113 3.12 -12.31 -16.15
CA GLY A 113 3.37 -10.97 -15.60
C GLY A 113 2.09 -10.21 -15.18
N PHE A 114 0.89 -10.71 -15.50
CA PHE A 114 -0.39 -10.08 -15.18
C PHE A 114 -1.18 -10.86 -14.14
N ARG A 115 -1.66 -10.19 -13.10
CA ARG A 115 -2.45 -10.81 -12.03
C ARG A 115 -3.73 -11.43 -12.59
N GLY A 116 -3.94 -12.73 -12.31
CA GLY A 116 -5.16 -13.45 -12.71
C GLY A 116 -5.20 -13.87 -14.17
N VAL A 117 -4.11 -13.69 -14.93
CA VAL A 117 -3.94 -14.21 -16.30
C VAL A 117 -2.90 -15.32 -16.28
N ARG A 118 -3.22 -16.49 -16.89
CA ARG A 118 -2.37 -17.67 -16.91
C ARG A 118 -2.36 -18.31 -18.28
N PHE A 119 -1.23 -18.92 -18.63
CA PHE A 119 -1.10 -19.78 -19.81
C PHE A 119 -1.40 -21.24 -19.43
N GLU A 120 -2.32 -21.87 -20.16
CA GLU A 120 -2.77 -23.24 -19.96
C GLU A 120 -2.37 -24.08 -21.18
N ALA A 121 -1.18 -24.67 -21.17
CA ALA A 121 -0.59 -25.40 -22.32
C ALA A 121 -1.47 -26.53 -22.89
N ARG A 122 -2.38 -27.10 -22.08
CA ARG A 122 -3.32 -28.14 -22.50
C ARG A 122 -4.42 -27.65 -23.45
N LEU A 123 -4.66 -26.34 -23.52
CA LEU A 123 -5.72 -25.74 -24.34
C LEU A 123 -5.12 -25.18 -25.64
N LYS A 124 -5.31 -25.91 -26.75
CA LYS A 124 -4.66 -25.57 -28.04
C LYS A 124 -5.20 -24.30 -28.69
N SER A 125 -6.52 -24.07 -28.66
CA SER A 125 -7.16 -22.95 -29.37
C SER A 125 -7.27 -21.66 -28.56
N LYS A 126 -7.44 -21.78 -27.22
CA LYS A 126 -7.57 -20.65 -26.30
C LYS A 126 -6.72 -20.87 -25.04
N PRO A 127 -5.39 -20.78 -25.14
CA PRO A 127 -4.49 -21.19 -24.06
C PRO A 127 -4.40 -20.18 -22.91
N TRP A 128 -5.01 -19.02 -23.02
CA TRP A 128 -4.96 -18.01 -21.98
C TRP A 128 -6.23 -17.99 -21.15
N SER A 129 -6.10 -18.16 -19.84
CA SER A 129 -7.20 -18.04 -18.89
C SER A 129 -7.13 -16.74 -18.11
N ALA A 130 -8.30 -16.11 -17.89
CA ALA A 130 -8.42 -14.97 -17.00
C ALA A 130 -9.35 -15.32 -15.83
N CYS A 131 -8.98 -14.85 -14.64
CA CYS A 131 -9.78 -15.02 -13.42
C CYS A 131 -9.63 -13.83 -12.48
N ILE A 132 -10.64 -13.61 -11.62
CA ILE A 132 -10.61 -12.61 -10.56
C ILE A 132 -11.15 -13.22 -9.26
N THR A 133 -10.62 -12.77 -8.13
CA THR A 133 -11.19 -13.11 -6.82
C THR A 133 -11.82 -11.86 -6.23
N ASN A 134 -13.11 -11.89 -5.96
CA ASN A 134 -13.84 -10.82 -5.30
C ASN A 134 -14.70 -11.40 -4.18
N ASN A 135 -14.68 -10.78 -2.99
CA ASN A 135 -15.40 -11.25 -1.80
C ASN A 135 -15.16 -12.74 -1.50
N TYR A 136 -13.88 -13.17 -1.53
CA TYR A 136 -13.44 -14.56 -1.32
C TYR A 136 -13.96 -15.56 -2.37
N LYS A 137 -14.70 -15.11 -3.39
CA LYS A 137 -15.17 -15.94 -4.50
C LYS A 137 -14.22 -15.83 -5.68
N HIS A 138 -13.77 -16.99 -6.16
CA HIS A 138 -12.99 -17.08 -7.38
C HIS A 138 -13.93 -17.09 -8.59
N ILE A 139 -13.76 -16.15 -9.49
CA ILE A 139 -14.57 -15.97 -10.69
C ILE A 139 -13.69 -16.25 -11.90
N HIS A 140 -14.03 -17.24 -12.68
CA HIS A 140 -13.39 -17.51 -13.96
C HIS A 140 -14.03 -16.63 -15.04
N LEU A 141 -13.21 -15.85 -15.75
CA LEU A 141 -13.68 -14.89 -16.75
C LEU A 141 -13.71 -15.45 -18.16
N GLY A 142 -13.01 -16.54 -18.39
CA GLY A 142 -12.98 -17.24 -19.69
C GLY A 142 -11.60 -17.68 -20.14
N TYR A 143 -11.60 -18.32 -21.32
CA TYR A 143 -10.40 -18.71 -22.05
C TYR A 143 -10.29 -17.90 -23.34
N TYR A 144 -9.09 -17.45 -23.67
CA TYR A 144 -8.81 -16.49 -24.73
C TYR A 144 -7.72 -17.02 -25.65
N ALA A 145 -7.74 -16.59 -26.91
CA ALA A 145 -6.74 -16.99 -27.89
C ALA A 145 -5.39 -16.30 -27.63
N THR A 146 -5.43 -15.04 -27.18
CA THR A 146 -4.22 -14.26 -26.90
C THR A 146 -4.14 -13.83 -25.43
N MET A 147 -2.95 -13.48 -24.98
CA MET A 147 -2.72 -12.94 -23.65
C MET A 147 -3.40 -11.58 -23.48
N GLU A 148 -3.37 -10.76 -24.53
CA GLU A 148 -3.96 -9.43 -24.58
C GLU A 148 -5.46 -9.47 -24.34
N GLU A 149 -6.19 -10.39 -24.98
CA GLU A 149 -7.63 -10.59 -24.75
C GLU A 149 -7.93 -10.97 -23.30
N ALA A 150 -7.12 -11.87 -22.71
CA ALA A 150 -7.25 -12.27 -21.32
C ALA A 150 -6.97 -11.11 -20.35
N ILE A 151 -5.98 -10.24 -20.67
CA ILE A 151 -5.67 -9.03 -19.89
C ILE A 151 -6.84 -8.04 -19.95
N ILE A 152 -7.39 -7.77 -21.13
CA ILE A 152 -8.52 -6.86 -21.32
C ILE A 152 -9.73 -7.35 -20.49
N ALA A 153 -10.05 -8.63 -20.57
CA ALA A 153 -11.13 -9.22 -19.78
C ALA A 153 -10.90 -9.09 -18.27
N ARG A 154 -9.65 -9.27 -17.83
CA ARG A 154 -9.28 -9.13 -16.41
C ARG A 154 -9.37 -7.67 -15.95
N GLN A 155 -8.91 -6.72 -16.75
CA GLN A 155 -8.98 -5.28 -16.44
C GLN A 155 -10.43 -4.80 -16.37
N LYS A 156 -11.29 -5.22 -17.32
CA LYS A 156 -12.72 -4.92 -17.28
C LYS A 156 -13.39 -5.42 -16.00
N ALA A 157 -13.08 -6.63 -15.57
CA ALA A 157 -13.60 -7.18 -14.31
C ALA A 157 -13.04 -6.45 -13.09
N GLU A 158 -11.81 -5.92 -13.12
CA GLU A 158 -11.28 -5.06 -12.06
C GLU A 158 -12.04 -3.73 -11.98
N ASP A 159 -12.28 -3.07 -13.11
CA ASP A 159 -13.02 -1.81 -13.18
C ASP A 159 -14.48 -1.96 -12.65
N GLU A 160 -15.09 -3.13 -12.88
CA GLU A 160 -16.46 -3.42 -12.40
C GLU A 160 -16.51 -3.82 -10.91
N LEU A 161 -15.53 -4.54 -10.40
CA LEU A 161 -15.61 -5.22 -9.11
C LEU A 161 -14.73 -4.62 -8.02
N PHE A 162 -13.67 -3.88 -8.37
CA PHE A 162 -12.71 -3.31 -7.44
C PHE A 162 -12.89 -1.80 -7.29
N THR A 163 -12.70 -1.31 -6.07
CA THR A 163 -12.81 0.12 -5.75
C THR A 163 -11.45 0.76 -5.47
N HIS A 164 -10.42 -0.06 -5.21
CA HIS A 164 -9.10 0.40 -4.74
C HIS A 164 -7.94 -0.20 -5.56
N HIS A 165 -8.13 -0.38 -6.86
CA HIS A 165 -7.04 -0.82 -7.75
C HIS A 165 -6.49 0.35 -8.59
N ILE A 166 -5.27 0.20 -9.08
CA ILE A 166 -4.72 0.99 -10.18
C ILE A 166 -4.40 0.05 -11.34
N ARG A 167 -4.66 0.50 -12.56
CA ARG A 167 -4.34 -0.28 -13.76
C ARG A 167 -2.85 -0.59 -13.84
N GLN A 168 -2.53 -1.81 -14.27
CA GLN A 168 -1.17 -2.27 -14.54
C GLN A 168 -0.74 -1.83 -15.93
#